data_819a415061222b3460820abee05242ad
#
_entry.id   819a415061222b3460820abee05242ad
#
_cell.length_a   1.000
_cell.length_b   1.000
_cell.length_c   1.000
_cell.angle_alpha   90.00
_cell.angle_beta   90.00
_cell.angle_gamma   90.00
#
_symmetry.space_group_name_H-M   'P 1'
#
loop_
_entity.id
_entity.type
_entity.pdbx_description
1 polymer ?
#
loop_
_entity_poly.entity_id
_entity_poly.type
_entity_poly.pdbx_seq_one_letter_code
_entity_poly.pdbx_strand_id
1 'polypeptide(L)'
;MSCVVSVFSAVLGSRRQSRRCRWGSRFGRPTFGRWVVCLALLGCWASPFLAQAQAQAQAQAQAQAQAQAQAQAQAQAHFHGDSEHPEVSDNSPLWGPLLVDVQPRSATVHVGLADKQARSVVLQVQDEKTRTPVQTVARPEGLWHTLRVEGLLPNRLYRYELAFPGLQPFAGQFSTAPEPTDLRPLRFAVFGDEQAGPDNESQSSRAIVQSIIAEAPDLVLGTGDLVGQGGREADWRELSKTHKPLWSQFLYLPALGNHELLGDPSGRFFRQLLPQAAKGYYAVRYGFALLVFLDGNQPKLPEQTAFLEQVLSGADPQVRAKLVVLHQPPLSVGLHCGSASTMHPWMRLFEKYRVDAVLAGHDHAYERLERNGVAYFVSGGGGAKLYDHTPCGQPDEPALQRYEATHHYVVLELSLAPALAPAPAANRVVITVSAQVPQGLPFDRVSLPLSKNPVGEISHHPPQGLNRHWGYVRYLFRHHGVQLLLALGVGFVLVWAWRYGRSRTR
;
A
#
# COMPACT_ATOMS: atom_id res chain seq x y z
N MET A 1 24.44 8.04 -25.31
CA MET A 1 24.13 8.75 -26.55
C MET A 1 22.72 9.31 -26.60
N SER A 2 21.88 9.12 -25.60
CA SER A 2 20.48 9.63 -25.61
C SER A 2 20.23 10.96 -24.87
N CYS A 3 21.24 11.54 -24.23
CA CYS A 3 21.09 12.83 -23.51
C CYS A 3 21.51 14.09 -24.28
N VAL A 4 21.99 13.97 -25.52
CA VAL A 4 22.50 15.12 -26.31
C VAL A 4 21.44 15.72 -27.23
N VAL A 5 20.34 15.03 -27.47
CA VAL A 5 19.28 15.48 -28.39
C VAL A 5 18.27 16.47 -27.73
N SER A 6 18.13 16.47 -26.43
CA SER A 6 17.12 17.31 -25.73
C SER A 6 17.55 18.77 -25.48
N VAL A 7 18.82 19.12 -25.62
CA VAL A 7 19.31 20.49 -25.39
C VAL A 7 19.25 21.35 -26.63
N PHE A 8 19.14 20.75 -27.82
CA PHE A 8 19.15 21.51 -29.10
C PHE A 8 17.77 22.05 -29.54
N SER A 9 16.67 21.58 -28.96
CA SER A 9 15.33 22.04 -29.33
C SER A 9 14.85 23.32 -28.61
N ALA A 10 15.58 23.79 -27.62
CA ALA A 10 15.17 24.96 -26.83
C ALA A 10 15.72 26.32 -27.34
N VAL A 11 16.62 26.34 -28.35
CA VAL A 11 17.30 27.58 -28.81
C VAL A 11 16.80 28.10 -30.18
N LEU A 12 15.94 27.38 -30.87
CA LEU A 12 15.49 27.75 -32.22
C LEU A 12 13.99 28.12 -32.33
N GLY A 13 13.39 28.61 -31.29
CA GLY A 13 11.98 29.02 -31.28
C GLY A 13 11.76 30.50 -31.02
N SER A 14 12.21 31.43 -31.85
CA SER A 14 11.51 32.71 -31.99
C SER A 14 12.02 33.56 -33.19
N ARG A 15 11.04 33.94 -33.98
CA ARG A 15 10.96 35.02 -34.94
C ARG A 15 11.05 34.68 -36.44
N ARG A 16 9.86 34.48 -37.00
CA ARG A 16 9.57 34.83 -38.39
C ARG A 16 9.63 36.34 -38.55
N GLN A 17 10.45 36.81 -39.47
CA GLN A 17 10.09 37.94 -40.33
C GLN A 17 10.78 37.80 -41.70
N SER A 18 9.92 37.81 -42.69
CA SER A 18 10.22 37.77 -44.09
C SER A 18 11.01 39.01 -44.56
N ARG A 19 12.10 38.81 -45.27
CA ARG A 19 12.44 39.68 -46.41
C ARG A 19 13.26 38.90 -47.44
N ARG A 20 12.72 38.85 -48.62
CA ARG A 20 13.43 38.40 -49.82
C ARG A 20 14.57 39.42 -50.15
N CYS A 21 15.76 38.89 -50.37
CA CYS A 21 16.75 39.55 -51.26
C CYS A 21 17.49 38.48 -52.05
N ARG A 22 17.43 38.63 -53.33
CA ARG A 22 18.22 37.94 -54.36
C ARG A 22 19.67 38.44 -54.36
N TRP A 23 20.50 37.60 -54.98
CA TRP A 23 21.88 37.80 -55.44
C TRP A 23 22.87 37.04 -54.56
N GLY A 24 23.79 36.31 -55.07
CA GLY A 24 24.52 36.22 -56.29
C GLY A 24 25.73 35.34 -55.94
N SER A 25 26.04 34.44 -56.82
CA SER A 25 27.22 33.58 -56.83
C SER A 25 28.51 34.27 -56.62
N ARG A 26 29.39 33.85 -55.72
CA ARG A 26 30.81 33.61 -55.94
C ARG A 26 31.59 33.23 -54.70
N PHE A 27 32.28 32.07 -54.80
CA PHE A 27 33.57 31.72 -54.22
C PHE A 27 33.75 31.61 -52.70
N GLY A 28 34.25 30.41 -52.30
CA GLY A 28 35.11 30.25 -51.17
C GLY A 28 34.68 29.05 -50.31
N ARG A 29 35.26 27.85 -50.58
CA ARG A 29 35.22 26.73 -49.65
C ARG A 29 35.98 27.12 -48.38
N PRO A 30 35.34 27.18 -47.19
CA PRO A 30 36.08 27.22 -45.93
C PRO A 30 36.55 25.84 -45.57
N THR A 31 37.82 25.71 -45.32
CA THR A 31 38.53 24.52 -44.93
C THR A 31 37.99 23.96 -43.58
N PHE A 32 37.83 22.67 -43.55
CA PHE A 32 37.29 21.84 -42.44
C PHE A 32 37.99 22.02 -41.06
N GLY A 33 39.15 22.73 -41.06
CA GLY A 33 39.97 22.90 -39.87
C GLY A 33 39.49 23.94 -38.84
N ARG A 34 38.64 24.91 -39.23
CA ARG A 34 38.23 26.00 -38.31
C ARG A 34 37.06 25.63 -37.36
N TRP A 35 36.25 24.67 -37.72
CA TRP A 35 35.13 24.21 -36.90
C TRP A 35 35.53 23.20 -35.78
N VAL A 36 36.59 22.43 -36.01
CA VAL A 36 37.11 21.48 -35.03
C VAL A 36 37.76 22.21 -33.83
N VAL A 37 38.40 23.36 -34.06
CA VAL A 37 39.02 24.15 -32.98
C VAL A 37 37.99 24.86 -32.10
N CYS A 38 36.86 25.32 -32.65
CA CYS A 38 35.78 25.92 -31.84
C CYS A 38 35.03 24.89 -30.99
N LEU A 39 34.82 23.67 -31.47
CA LEU A 39 34.20 22.61 -30.70
C LEU A 39 35.14 22.07 -29.58
N ALA A 40 36.44 22.04 -29.84
CA ALA A 40 37.41 21.63 -28.82
C ALA A 40 37.55 22.69 -27.69
N LEU A 41 37.44 23.98 -27.99
CA LEU A 41 37.51 25.06 -27.00
C LEU A 41 36.22 25.16 -26.14
N LEU A 42 35.05 24.89 -26.72
CA LEU A 42 33.79 24.80 -25.95
C LEU A 42 33.74 23.56 -25.03
N GLY A 43 34.36 22.43 -25.44
CA GLY A 43 34.48 21.23 -24.61
C GLY A 43 35.41 21.43 -23.41
N CYS A 44 36.47 22.23 -23.53
CA CYS A 44 37.40 22.50 -22.42
C CYS A 44 36.84 23.46 -21.36
N TRP A 45 35.84 24.31 -21.70
CA TRP A 45 35.21 25.21 -20.72
C TRP A 45 33.99 24.63 -20.02
N ALA A 46 33.35 23.61 -20.61
CA ALA A 46 32.18 22.95 -20.01
C ALA A 46 32.55 21.84 -19.01
N SER A 47 33.74 21.25 -19.16
CA SER A 47 34.17 20.13 -18.31
C SER A 47 34.32 20.45 -16.79
N PRO A 48 34.86 21.61 -16.39
CA PRO A 48 34.97 21.90 -14.94
C PRO A 48 33.60 22.20 -14.30
N PHE A 49 32.68 22.83 -15.02
CA PHE A 49 31.31 23.07 -14.50
C PHE A 49 30.49 21.80 -14.34
N LEU A 50 30.59 20.89 -15.29
CA LEU A 50 29.94 19.57 -15.19
C LEU A 50 30.55 18.72 -14.07
N ALA A 51 31.86 18.72 -13.92
CA ALA A 51 32.54 18.02 -12.84
C ALA A 51 32.17 18.62 -11.45
N GLN A 52 32.06 19.93 -11.35
CA GLN A 52 31.66 20.62 -10.12
C GLN A 52 30.18 20.35 -9.77
N ALA A 53 29.28 20.34 -10.75
CA ALA A 53 27.88 19.99 -10.56
C ALA A 53 27.70 18.52 -10.14
N GLN A 54 28.47 17.60 -10.73
CA GLN A 54 28.48 16.20 -10.31
C GLN A 54 29.03 16.01 -8.91
N ALA A 55 30.12 16.71 -8.54
CA ALA A 55 30.68 16.68 -7.20
C ALA A 55 29.72 17.23 -6.15
N GLN A 56 29.00 18.32 -6.47
CA GLN A 56 27.95 18.88 -5.58
C GLN A 56 26.78 17.90 -5.41
N ALA A 57 26.31 17.27 -6.48
CA ALA A 57 25.23 16.27 -6.42
C ALA A 57 25.64 15.04 -5.60
N GLN A 58 26.88 14.56 -5.75
CA GLN A 58 27.40 13.47 -4.93
C GLN A 58 27.57 13.87 -3.46
N ALA A 59 28.04 15.07 -3.18
CA ALA A 59 28.16 15.58 -1.79
C ALA A 59 26.81 15.72 -1.13
N GLN A 60 25.78 16.21 -1.83
CA GLN A 60 24.40 16.28 -1.33
C GLN A 60 23.81 14.89 -1.08
N ALA A 61 24.02 13.92 -1.97
CA ALA A 61 23.58 12.54 -1.79
C ALA A 61 24.26 11.88 -0.58
N GLN A 62 25.57 12.11 -0.41
CA GLN A 62 26.29 11.61 0.77
C GLN A 62 25.82 12.26 2.08
N ALA A 63 25.57 13.57 2.08
CA ALA A 63 25.05 14.27 3.25
C ALA A 63 23.64 13.78 3.63
N GLN A 64 22.77 13.53 2.65
CA GLN A 64 21.44 12.94 2.88
C GLN A 64 21.53 11.51 3.42
N ALA A 65 22.43 10.68 2.87
CA ALA A 65 22.65 9.32 3.35
C ALA A 65 23.20 9.31 4.81
N GLN A 66 24.12 10.24 5.15
CA GLN A 66 24.62 10.37 6.50
C GLN A 66 23.55 10.88 7.49
N ALA A 67 22.72 11.84 7.08
CA ALA A 67 21.60 12.31 7.90
C ALA A 67 20.57 11.22 8.15
N GLN A 68 20.27 10.39 7.13
CA GLN A 68 19.39 9.21 7.29
C GLN A 68 20.01 8.15 8.20
N ALA A 69 21.31 7.86 8.05
CA ALA A 69 22.00 6.91 8.93
C ALA A 69 22.06 7.40 10.39
N GLN A 70 22.25 8.71 10.62
CA GLN A 70 22.18 9.29 11.96
C GLN A 70 20.77 9.26 12.54
N ALA A 71 19.74 9.55 11.76
CA ALA A 71 18.35 9.43 12.19
C ALA A 71 17.97 7.97 12.51
N GLN A 72 18.45 7.01 11.72
CA GLN A 72 18.28 5.57 12.00
C GLN A 72 19.05 5.14 13.26
N ALA A 73 20.27 5.61 13.44
CA ALA A 73 21.06 5.32 14.65
C ALA A 73 20.44 5.94 15.91
N GLN A 74 19.86 7.15 15.81
CA GLN A 74 19.12 7.79 16.91
C GLN A 74 17.81 7.04 17.21
N ALA A 75 17.08 6.59 16.17
CA ALA A 75 15.90 5.75 16.36
C ALA A 75 16.26 4.41 17.01
N GLN A 76 17.36 3.77 16.60
CA GLN A 76 17.87 2.56 17.23
C GLN A 76 18.40 2.77 18.64
N ALA A 77 19.05 3.90 18.94
CA ALA A 77 19.52 4.23 20.28
C ALA A 77 18.37 4.53 21.25
N HIS A 78 17.24 5.10 20.76
CA HIS A 78 16.01 5.20 21.54
C HIS A 78 15.34 3.84 21.78
N PHE A 79 15.61 2.84 20.93
CA PHE A 79 15.07 1.48 21.06
C PHE A 79 15.90 0.60 21.99
N HIS A 80 17.18 0.92 22.24
CA HIS A 80 18.09 0.13 23.08
C HIS A 80 18.17 0.60 24.53
N GLY A 81 17.35 1.57 24.93
CA GLY A 81 17.15 1.92 26.33
C GLY A 81 16.21 0.94 27.02
N ASP A 82 16.74 -0.15 27.57
CA ASP A 82 16.11 -1.04 28.57
C ASP A 82 14.67 -1.52 28.31
N SER A 83 14.38 -2.05 27.10
CA SER A 83 13.27 -2.97 26.95
C SER A 83 13.77 -4.23 26.23
N GLU A 84 14.16 -5.23 27.01
CA GLU A 84 14.07 -6.62 26.55
C GLU A 84 12.62 -6.83 26.10
N HIS A 85 12.32 -6.70 24.80
CA HIS A 85 11.10 -7.28 24.27
C HIS A 85 11.24 -8.78 24.50
N PRO A 86 10.38 -9.40 25.34
CA PRO A 86 10.43 -10.84 25.52
C PRO A 86 10.32 -11.45 24.12
N GLU A 87 11.29 -12.28 23.73
CA GLU A 87 11.13 -13.18 22.59
C GLU A 87 9.78 -13.85 22.77
N VAL A 88 8.82 -13.49 21.91
CA VAL A 88 7.48 -14.07 21.96
C VAL A 88 7.67 -15.54 21.59
N SER A 89 7.65 -16.42 22.60
CA SER A 89 7.77 -17.84 22.39
C SER A 89 6.76 -18.24 21.31
N ASP A 90 7.16 -19.10 20.40
CA ASP A 90 6.39 -19.57 19.24
C ASP A 90 5.00 -20.17 19.62
N ASN A 91 4.77 -20.39 20.88
CA ASN A 91 3.56 -20.95 21.51
C ASN A 91 2.74 -19.93 22.32
N SER A 92 2.78 -18.62 21.97
CA SER A 92 1.93 -17.65 22.67
C SER A 92 0.45 -18.07 22.61
N PRO A 93 -0.23 -18.20 23.78
CA PRO A 93 -1.64 -18.56 23.82
C PRO A 93 -2.58 -17.44 23.37
N LEU A 94 -2.06 -16.31 22.87
CA LEU A 94 -2.85 -15.14 22.52
C LEU A 94 -2.96 -14.92 21.01
N TRP A 95 -4.19 -14.63 20.56
CA TRP A 95 -4.49 -13.96 19.31
C TRP A 95 -4.37 -12.43 19.51
N GLY A 96 -3.45 -11.79 18.85
CA GLY A 96 -3.13 -10.38 19.10
C GLY A 96 -2.18 -10.22 20.31
N PRO A 97 -2.28 -9.12 21.10
CA PRO A 97 -3.32 -8.07 21.06
C PRO A 97 -3.29 -7.20 19.81
N LEU A 98 -4.46 -6.66 19.44
CA LEU A 98 -4.65 -5.75 18.31
C LEU A 98 -5.24 -4.43 18.79
N LEU A 99 -4.74 -3.34 18.24
CA LEU A 99 -5.41 -2.04 18.31
C LEU A 99 -6.44 -1.98 17.19
N VAL A 100 -7.72 -1.97 17.55
CA VAL A 100 -8.84 -2.06 16.59
C VAL A 100 -9.63 -0.75 16.45
N ASP A 101 -9.47 0.17 17.40
CA ASP A 101 -10.03 1.51 17.36
C ASP A 101 -9.11 2.43 18.17
N VAL A 102 -8.60 3.48 17.55
CA VAL A 102 -7.77 4.49 18.19
C VAL A 102 -8.28 5.87 17.79
N GLN A 103 -8.82 6.58 18.78
CA GLN A 103 -9.39 7.91 18.65
C GLN A 103 -8.51 8.95 19.39
N PRO A 104 -8.76 10.25 19.25
CA PRO A 104 -7.99 11.25 19.99
C PRO A 104 -8.01 11.08 21.51
N ARG A 105 -9.11 10.55 22.06
CA ARG A 105 -9.32 10.45 23.52
C ARG A 105 -9.68 9.06 24.02
N SER A 106 -9.56 8.04 23.17
CA SER A 106 -9.82 6.65 23.53
C SER A 106 -9.04 5.69 22.65
N ALA A 107 -8.83 4.48 23.16
CA ALA A 107 -8.27 3.36 22.40
C ALA A 107 -8.97 2.06 22.78
N THR A 108 -9.00 1.10 21.85
CA THR A 108 -9.59 -0.21 22.07
C THR A 108 -8.57 -1.29 21.73
N VAL A 109 -8.26 -2.12 22.70
CA VAL A 109 -7.42 -3.31 22.55
C VAL A 109 -8.32 -4.52 22.45
N HIS A 110 -8.09 -5.35 21.42
CA HIS A 110 -8.79 -6.60 21.18
C HIS A 110 -7.80 -7.76 21.30
N VAL A 111 -8.19 -8.82 22.04
CA VAL A 111 -7.32 -9.97 22.26
C VAL A 111 -8.13 -11.24 22.44
N GLY A 112 -7.64 -12.36 21.89
CA GLY A 112 -8.25 -13.68 22.03
C GLY A 112 -7.30 -14.68 22.68
N LEU A 113 -7.87 -15.78 23.21
CA LEU A 113 -7.14 -16.89 23.82
C LEU A 113 -7.06 -18.06 22.83
N ALA A 114 -5.88 -18.26 22.27
CA ALA A 114 -5.63 -19.27 21.23
C ALA A 114 -5.59 -20.70 21.80
N ASP A 115 -5.36 -20.86 23.09
CA ASP A 115 -5.44 -22.15 23.82
C ASP A 115 -6.87 -22.57 24.14
N LYS A 116 -7.87 -21.74 23.79
CA LYS A 116 -9.30 -21.98 24.00
C LYS A 116 -9.71 -22.16 25.48
N GLN A 117 -8.90 -21.60 26.40
CA GLN A 117 -9.21 -21.55 27.82
C GLN A 117 -9.74 -20.16 28.19
N ALA A 118 -11.00 -20.08 28.59
CA ALA A 118 -11.58 -18.82 29.04
C ALA A 118 -10.87 -18.29 30.30
N ARG A 119 -10.48 -17.02 30.28
CA ARG A 119 -9.83 -16.32 31.41
C ARG A 119 -10.40 -14.92 31.56
N SER A 120 -10.35 -14.41 32.77
CA SER A 120 -10.49 -12.96 32.98
C SER A 120 -9.24 -12.23 32.52
N VAL A 121 -9.37 -10.92 32.24
CA VAL A 121 -8.26 -10.07 31.81
C VAL A 121 -8.29 -8.73 32.51
N VAL A 122 -7.10 -8.22 32.81
CA VAL A 122 -6.90 -6.85 33.31
C VAL A 122 -6.01 -6.12 32.31
N LEU A 123 -6.47 -4.98 31.82
CA LEU A 123 -5.70 -4.02 31.02
C LEU A 123 -5.34 -2.82 31.90
N GLN A 124 -4.07 -2.56 32.03
CA GLN A 124 -3.53 -1.34 32.68
C GLN A 124 -2.92 -0.44 31.62
N VAL A 125 -3.24 0.85 31.69
CA VAL A 125 -2.71 1.86 30.73
C VAL A 125 -2.06 2.99 31.50
N GLN A 126 -0.86 3.37 31.08
CA GLN A 126 -0.09 4.49 31.65
C GLN A 126 0.38 5.44 30.55
N ASP A 127 0.45 6.71 30.88
CA ASP A 127 1.05 7.72 30.01
C ASP A 127 2.58 7.51 29.95
N GLU A 128 3.13 7.40 28.74
CA GLU A 128 4.56 7.11 28.55
C GLU A 128 5.47 8.22 29.08
N LYS A 129 5.07 9.48 28.91
CA LYS A 129 5.88 10.64 29.32
C LYS A 129 5.88 10.88 30.81
N THR A 130 4.72 10.75 31.45
CA THR A 130 4.56 11.05 32.89
C THR A 130 4.69 9.80 33.76
N ARG A 131 4.63 8.62 33.16
CA ARG A 131 4.61 7.32 33.84
C ARG A 131 3.45 7.18 34.84
N THR A 132 2.42 8.01 34.69
CA THR A 132 1.23 7.96 35.53
C THR A 132 0.24 6.94 35.02
N PRO A 133 -0.34 6.08 35.89
CA PRO A 133 -1.48 5.26 35.50
C PRO A 133 -2.66 6.12 35.08
N VAL A 134 -3.29 5.77 33.96
CA VAL A 134 -4.43 6.49 33.42
C VAL A 134 -5.72 5.72 33.69
N GLN A 135 -5.74 4.43 33.39
CA GLN A 135 -6.92 3.61 33.56
C GLN A 135 -6.57 2.13 33.74
N THR A 136 -7.40 1.44 34.50
CA THR A 136 -7.42 -0.02 34.60
C THR A 136 -8.81 -0.52 34.16
N VAL A 137 -8.86 -1.45 33.21
CA VAL A 137 -10.08 -2.06 32.71
C VAL A 137 -10.01 -3.56 32.95
N ALA A 138 -10.99 -4.12 33.64
CA ALA A 138 -11.11 -5.57 33.88
C ALA A 138 -12.30 -6.15 33.12
N ARG A 139 -12.19 -7.39 32.67
CA ARG A 139 -13.28 -8.18 32.08
C ARG A 139 -13.33 -9.56 32.70
N PRO A 140 -14.55 -10.12 32.87
CA PRO A 140 -14.74 -11.47 33.37
C PRO A 140 -14.21 -12.52 32.40
N GLU A 141 -14.31 -13.77 32.75
CA GLU A 141 -13.90 -14.90 31.93
C GLU A 141 -14.52 -14.86 30.53
N GLY A 142 -13.69 -15.09 29.53
CA GLY A 142 -14.06 -15.14 28.11
C GLY A 142 -12.90 -15.65 27.26
N LEU A 143 -13.20 -16.04 26.03
CA LEU A 143 -12.20 -16.41 25.03
C LEU A 143 -11.69 -15.20 24.23
N TRP A 144 -12.52 -14.16 24.13
CA TRP A 144 -12.22 -12.91 23.43
C TRP A 144 -12.59 -11.73 24.31
N HIS A 145 -11.71 -10.74 24.32
CA HIS A 145 -11.87 -9.52 25.09
C HIS A 145 -11.68 -8.30 24.22
N THR A 146 -12.60 -7.36 24.35
CA THR A 146 -12.50 -6.02 23.77
C THR A 146 -12.47 -5.03 24.91
N LEU A 147 -11.33 -4.35 25.08
CA LEU A 147 -11.06 -3.48 26.22
C LEU A 147 -10.90 -2.05 25.72
N ARG A 148 -11.84 -1.19 26.05
CA ARG A 148 -11.82 0.23 25.70
C ARG A 148 -11.33 1.04 26.88
N VAL A 149 -10.39 1.96 26.62
CA VAL A 149 -9.91 2.99 27.53
C VAL A 149 -10.33 4.35 27.01
N GLU A 150 -10.65 5.26 27.92
CA GLU A 150 -11.16 6.61 27.63
C GLU A 150 -10.44 7.67 28.45
N GLY A 151 -10.70 8.96 28.20
CA GLY A 151 -10.09 10.06 28.92
C GLY A 151 -8.61 10.29 28.57
N LEU A 152 -8.16 9.77 27.43
CA LEU A 152 -6.80 9.96 26.95
C LEU A 152 -6.58 11.37 26.37
N LEU A 153 -5.32 11.76 26.19
CA LEU A 153 -4.93 13.00 25.51
C LEU A 153 -4.66 12.69 24.02
N PRO A 154 -5.01 13.59 23.11
CA PRO A 154 -4.75 13.41 21.69
C PRO A 154 -3.25 13.41 21.37
N ASN A 155 -2.86 12.71 20.30
CA ASN A 155 -1.48 12.65 19.81
C ASN A 155 -0.48 12.33 20.94
N ARG A 156 -0.80 11.32 21.76
CA ARG A 156 -0.05 10.96 22.95
C ARG A 156 0.30 9.49 22.98
N LEU A 157 1.54 9.16 23.32
CA LEU A 157 2.02 7.80 23.48
C LEU A 157 1.64 7.25 24.86
N TYR A 158 1.06 6.06 24.88
CA TYR A 158 0.69 5.29 26.05
C TYR A 158 1.33 3.91 26.00
N ARG A 159 1.71 3.38 27.17
CA ARG A 159 2.02 1.96 27.35
C ARG A 159 0.84 1.25 27.98
N TYR A 160 0.69 -0.02 27.66
CA TYR A 160 -0.32 -0.85 28.29
C TYR A 160 0.24 -2.22 28.65
N GLU A 161 -0.37 -2.85 29.65
CA GLU A 161 -0.11 -4.23 30.05
C GLU A 161 -1.42 -5.00 30.12
N LEU A 162 -1.43 -6.20 29.54
CA LEU A 162 -2.52 -7.19 29.61
C LEU A 162 -2.09 -8.31 30.53
N ALA A 163 -2.82 -8.52 31.63
CA ALA A 163 -2.59 -9.59 32.57
C ALA A 163 -3.74 -10.60 32.54
N PHE A 164 -3.39 -11.88 32.38
CA PHE A 164 -4.28 -13.03 32.44
C PHE A 164 -3.83 -13.97 33.53
N PRO A 165 -4.75 -14.55 34.33
CA PRO A 165 -4.39 -15.59 35.31
C PRO A 165 -3.65 -16.76 34.66
N GLY A 166 -2.48 -17.08 35.18
CA GLY A 166 -1.66 -18.21 34.71
C GLY A 166 -0.87 -17.97 33.42
N LEU A 167 -0.86 -16.75 32.88
CA LEU A 167 -0.03 -16.34 31.75
C LEU A 167 0.94 -15.23 32.14
N GLN A 168 2.06 -15.12 31.42
CA GLN A 168 2.93 -13.96 31.53
C GLN A 168 2.20 -12.71 31.01
N PRO A 169 2.31 -11.57 31.69
CA PRO A 169 1.75 -10.33 31.21
C PRO A 169 2.31 -9.95 29.85
N PHE A 170 1.45 -9.39 29.00
CA PHE A 170 1.85 -8.86 27.70
C PHE A 170 1.88 -7.35 27.75
N ALA A 171 3.02 -6.73 27.38
CA ALA A 171 3.17 -5.30 27.27
C ALA A 171 3.12 -4.83 25.80
N GLY A 172 2.46 -3.69 25.57
CA GLY A 172 2.40 -3.02 24.29
C GLY A 172 2.35 -1.49 24.46
N GLN A 173 2.25 -0.80 23.35
CA GLN A 173 2.13 0.66 23.33
C GLN A 173 1.25 1.14 22.20
N PHE A 174 0.73 2.35 22.30
CA PHE A 174 0.01 2.99 21.19
C PHE A 174 0.05 4.52 21.32
N SER A 175 -0.05 5.19 20.18
CA SER A 175 -0.29 6.63 20.13
C SER A 175 -1.76 6.87 19.83
N THR A 176 -2.40 7.78 20.58
CA THR A 176 -3.75 8.24 20.25
C THR A 176 -3.76 9.04 18.96
N ALA A 177 -4.86 9.01 18.23
CA ALA A 177 -5.04 9.82 17.03
C ALA A 177 -4.92 11.33 17.37
N PRO A 178 -4.45 12.15 16.42
CA PRO A 178 -4.52 13.60 16.58
C PRO A 178 -5.97 14.07 16.48
N GLU A 179 -6.28 15.24 17.08
CA GLU A 179 -7.57 15.89 16.84
C GLU A 179 -7.70 16.24 15.36
N PRO A 180 -8.92 16.25 14.79
CA PRO A 180 -9.14 16.59 13.39
C PRO A 180 -8.65 17.97 12.97
N THR A 181 -8.50 18.87 13.92
CA THR A 181 -7.95 20.23 13.74
C THR A 181 -6.45 20.31 13.82
N ASP A 182 -5.79 19.26 14.30
CA ASP A 182 -4.33 19.13 14.28
C ASP A 182 -3.89 18.76 12.85
N LEU A 183 -3.20 19.69 12.20
CA LEU A 183 -2.79 19.58 10.81
C LEU A 183 -1.32 19.13 10.65
N ARG A 184 -0.77 18.48 11.67
CA ARG A 184 0.54 17.83 11.56
C ARG A 184 0.53 16.81 10.42
N PRO A 185 1.65 16.51 9.79
CA PRO A 185 1.71 15.41 8.82
C PRO A 185 1.23 14.10 9.43
N LEU A 186 0.44 13.34 8.66
CA LEU A 186 0.02 11.99 9.00
C LEU A 186 0.82 11.01 8.15
N ARG A 187 1.29 9.93 8.76
CA ARG A 187 2.10 8.91 8.11
C ARG A 187 1.44 7.54 8.21
N PHE A 188 1.08 6.96 7.09
CA PHE A 188 0.43 5.66 7.01
C PHE A 188 1.32 4.66 6.28
N ALA A 189 1.42 3.44 6.78
CA ALA A 189 2.01 2.33 6.03
C ALA A 189 0.90 1.51 5.36
N VAL A 190 1.17 0.98 4.17
CA VAL A 190 0.21 0.21 3.37
C VAL A 190 0.88 -1.04 2.83
N PHE A 191 0.29 -2.20 3.01
CA PHE A 191 0.72 -3.46 2.43
C PHE A 191 -0.41 -4.50 2.46
N GLY A 192 -0.26 -5.60 1.72
CA GLY A 192 -1.18 -6.73 1.71
C GLY A 192 -0.71 -7.83 0.78
N ASP A 193 -1.52 -8.86 0.59
CA ASP A 193 -1.17 -10.05 -0.19
C ASP A 193 0.02 -10.79 0.43
N GLU A 194 -0.06 -10.99 1.72
CA GLU A 194 0.93 -11.74 2.49
C GLU A 194 0.72 -13.23 2.35
N GLN A 195 -0.57 -13.64 2.31
CA GLN A 195 -1.03 -15.02 2.22
C GLN A 195 -0.29 -15.92 3.23
N ALA A 196 -0.16 -15.41 4.47
CA ALA A 196 0.52 -16.12 5.55
C ALA A 196 -0.04 -17.53 5.75
N GLY A 197 0.83 -18.47 6.07
CA GLY A 197 0.46 -19.85 6.35
C GLY A 197 1.68 -20.74 6.47
N PRO A 198 1.54 -21.98 7.00
CA PRO A 198 2.66 -22.91 7.15
C PRO A 198 3.36 -23.26 5.84
N ASP A 199 2.63 -23.18 4.72
CA ASP A 199 3.16 -23.47 3.39
C ASP A 199 3.81 -22.24 2.73
N ASN A 200 3.68 -21.07 3.36
CA ASN A 200 4.21 -19.79 2.89
C ASN A 200 4.83 -19.03 4.07
N GLU A 201 5.90 -19.59 4.64
CA GLU A 201 6.74 -18.87 5.61
C GLU A 201 7.53 -17.78 4.90
N SER A 202 6.85 -16.69 4.61
CA SER A 202 7.42 -15.60 3.85
C SER A 202 8.39 -14.78 4.71
N GLN A 203 9.71 -14.95 4.48
CA GLN A 203 10.72 -14.06 5.02
C GLN A 203 10.46 -12.62 4.60
N SER A 204 9.88 -12.42 3.40
CA SER A 204 9.53 -11.10 2.88
C SER A 204 8.46 -10.42 3.73
N SER A 205 7.40 -11.13 4.14
CA SER A 205 6.36 -10.58 5.02
C SER A 205 6.94 -10.16 6.37
N ARG A 206 7.76 -11.01 7.00
CA ARG A 206 8.45 -10.66 8.26
C ARG A 206 9.35 -9.43 8.11
N ALA A 207 10.14 -9.35 7.03
CA ALA A 207 11.01 -8.20 6.76
C ALA A 207 10.19 -6.91 6.51
N ILE A 208 9.05 -7.01 5.82
CA ILE A 208 8.11 -5.89 5.61
C ILE A 208 7.55 -5.41 6.95
N VAL A 209 7.03 -6.30 7.78
CA VAL A 209 6.49 -5.97 9.09
C VAL A 209 7.54 -5.28 9.97
N GLN A 210 8.78 -5.80 10.01
CA GLN A 210 9.88 -5.16 10.75
C GLN A 210 10.22 -3.77 10.20
N SER A 211 10.24 -3.62 8.86
CA SER A 211 10.50 -2.33 8.23
C SER A 211 9.39 -1.32 8.54
N ILE A 212 8.11 -1.73 8.51
CA ILE A 212 6.98 -0.88 8.88
C ILE A 212 7.07 -0.44 10.35
N ILE A 213 7.44 -1.34 11.26
CA ILE A 213 7.63 -1.00 12.68
C ILE A 213 8.74 0.06 12.82
N ALA A 214 9.86 -0.09 12.10
CA ALA A 214 10.96 0.88 12.10
C ALA A 214 10.58 2.25 11.50
N GLU A 215 9.63 2.28 10.55
CA GLU A 215 9.06 3.51 9.99
C GLU A 215 8.20 4.29 11.01
N ALA A 216 7.75 3.64 12.09
CA ALA A 216 6.91 4.20 13.13
C ALA A 216 5.71 5.01 12.56
N PRO A 217 4.83 4.40 11.74
CA PRO A 217 3.69 5.10 11.16
C PRO A 217 2.65 5.47 12.22
N ASP A 218 1.76 6.39 11.90
CA ASP A 218 0.60 6.70 12.75
C ASP A 218 -0.40 5.53 12.77
N LEU A 219 -0.56 4.84 11.64
CA LEU A 219 -1.39 3.64 11.50
C LEU A 219 -0.96 2.81 10.28
N VAL A 220 -1.49 1.60 10.19
CA VAL A 220 -1.21 0.66 9.11
C VAL A 220 -2.51 0.26 8.40
N LEU A 221 -2.50 0.34 7.07
CA LEU A 221 -3.59 -0.05 6.18
C LEU A 221 -3.26 -1.38 5.52
N GLY A 222 -4.11 -2.38 5.69
CA GLY A 222 -4.00 -3.66 5.02
C GLY A 222 -4.84 -3.71 3.76
N THR A 223 -4.28 -4.11 2.62
CA THR A 223 -5.02 -4.25 1.37
C THR A 223 -5.69 -5.62 1.19
N GLY A 224 -5.69 -6.48 2.21
CA GLY A 224 -6.35 -7.80 2.19
C GLY A 224 -5.41 -8.95 1.83
N ASP A 225 -5.97 -10.17 1.78
CA ASP A 225 -5.23 -11.42 1.57
C ASP A 225 -4.10 -11.63 2.58
N LEU A 226 -4.45 -11.49 3.86
CA LEU A 226 -3.54 -11.65 5.00
C LEU A 226 -3.07 -13.10 5.14
N VAL A 227 -3.97 -14.06 4.86
CA VAL A 227 -3.75 -15.50 5.00
C VAL A 227 -3.91 -16.24 3.68
N GLY A 228 -3.28 -17.40 3.53
CA GLY A 228 -3.42 -18.23 2.34
C GLY A 228 -4.82 -18.86 2.24
N GLN A 229 -5.41 -19.26 3.36
CA GLN A 229 -6.76 -19.83 3.44
C GLN A 229 -7.48 -19.42 4.71
N GLY A 230 -8.52 -18.60 4.59
CA GLY A 230 -9.29 -18.06 5.70
C GLY A 230 -9.96 -19.10 6.61
N GLY A 231 -10.31 -20.27 6.05
CA GLY A 231 -10.87 -21.39 6.82
C GLY A 231 -9.84 -22.19 7.62
N ARG A 232 -8.54 -21.98 7.42
CA ARG A 232 -7.47 -22.75 8.05
C ARG A 232 -6.88 -22.02 9.25
N GLU A 233 -7.18 -22.48 10.47
CA GLU A 233 -6.70 -21.84 11.72
C GLU A 233 -5.17 -21.70 11.76
N ALA A 234 -4.43 -22.63 11.17
CA ALA A 234 -2.96 -22.60 11.15
C ALA A 234 -2.40 -21.35 10.42
N ASP A 235 -3.06 -20.89 9.37
CA ASP A 235 -2.65 -19.68 8.62
C ASP A 235 -2.80 -18.43 9.50
N TRP A 236 -3.91 -18.33 10.24
CA TRP A 236 -4.13 -17.26 11.19
C TRP A 236 -3.14 -17.28 12.36
N ARG A 237 -2.70 -18.46 12.77
CA ARG A 237 -1.65 -18.59 13.80
C ARG A 237 -0.32 -18.06 13.28
N GLU A 238 0.06 -18.41 12.06
CA GLU A 238 1.29 -17.91 11.45
C GLU A 238 1.24 -16.39 11.24
N LEU A 239 0.13 -15.88 10.72
CA LEU A 239 -0.11 -14.44 10.64
C LEU A 239 0.04 -13.77 12.01
N SER A 240 -0.60 -14.31 13.04
CA SER A 240 -0.55 -13.73 14.40
C SER A 240 0.86 -13.67 14.95
N LYS A 241 1.71 -14.69 14.73
CA LYS A 241 3.12 -14.67 15.14
C LYS A 241 3.88 -13.52 14.47
N THR A 242 3.71 -13.35 13.17
CA THR A 242 4.40 -12.32 12.39
C THR A 242 3.92 -10.92 12.76
N HIS A 243 2.60 -10.75 12.97
CA HIS A 243 1.97 -9.43 13.12
C HIS A 243 1.83 -8.95 14.55
N LYS A 244 1.96 -9.80 15.55
CA LYS A 244 1.79 -9.41 16.95
C LYS A 244 2.62 -8.16 17.33
N PRO A 245 3.90 -8.03 16.94
CA PRO A 245 4.67 -6.83 17.23
C PRO A 245 4.11 -5.56 16.58
N LEU A 246 3.53 -5.68 15.37
CA LEU A 246 2.88 -4.58 14.66
C LEU A 246 1.54 -4.21 15.31
N TRP A 247 0.67 -5.20 15.51
CA TRP A 247 -0.69 -5.05 16.02
C TRP A 247 -0.76 -4.51 17.44
N SER A 248 0.25 -4.80 18.25
CA SER A 248 0.34 -4.32 19.63
C SER A 248 0.80 -2.86 19.75
N GLN A 249 1.23 -2.25 18.64
CA GLN A 249 1.79 -0.90 18.64
C GLN A 249 1.04 0.08 17.74
N PHE A 250 0.46 -0.40 16.65
CA PHE A 250 -0.17 0.45 15.64
C PHE A 250 -1.62 0.04 15.39
N LEU A 251 -2.48 1.04 15.20
CA LEU A 251 -3.83 0.80 14.68
C LEU A 251 -3.72 0.11 13.32
N TYR A 252 -4.28 -1.09 13.21
CA TYR A 252 -4.30 -1.87 11.98
C TYR A 252 -5.70 -1.92 11.39
N LEU A 253 -5.86 -1.45 10.16
CA LEU A 253 -7.14 -1.35 9.45
C LEU A 253 -7.07 -2.11 8.11
N PRO A 254 -7.57 -3.34 8.03
CA PRO A 254 -7.52 -4.15 6.82
C PRO A 254 -8.77 -4.03 5.95
N ALA A 255 -8.60 -4.14 4.63
CA ALA A 255 -9.65 -4.57 3.71
C ALA A 255 -9.82 -6.10 3.77
N LEU A 256 -11.00 -6.59 3.39
CA LEU A 256 -11.29 -8.02 3.26
C LEU A 256 -10.85 -8.51 1.88
N GLY A 257 -9.90 -9.44 1.82
CA GLY A 257 -9.48 -10.09 0.59
C GLY A 257 -10.31 -11.32 0.24
N ASN A 258 -10.01 -11.97 -0.86
CA ASN A 258 -10.70 -13.20 -1.25
C ASN A 258 -10.12 -14.44 -0.55
N HIS A 259 -8.87 -14.41 -0.16
CA HIS A 259 -8.23 -15.51 0.57
C HIS A 259 -8.79 -15.67 1.99
N GLU A 260 -9.24 -14.60 2.64
CA GLU A 260 -9.95 -14.65 3.92
C GLU A 260 -11.24 -15.48 3.85
N LEU A 261 -11.84 -15.60 2.67
CA LEU A 261 -13.09 -16.34 2.42
C LEU A 261 -12.84 -17.76 1.87
N LEU A 262 -11.61 -18.13 1.54
CA LEU A 262 -11.26 -19.48 1.07
C LEU A 262 -11.38 -20.48 2.23
N GLY A 263 -12.19 -21.53 2.00
CA GLY A 263 -12.45 -22.58 3.01
C GLY A 263 -13.43 -22.16 4.10
N ASP A 264 -13.77 -20.88 4.22
CA ASP A 264 -14.81 -20.34 5.10
C ASP A 264 -15.47 -19.10 4.48
N PRO A 265 -16.51 -19.25 3.64
CA PRO A 265 -17.18 -18.11 3.02
C PRO A 265 -17.77 -17.07 4.00
N SER A 266 -17.93 -17.46 5.28
CA SER A 266 -18.38 -16.53 6.32
C SER A 266 -17.26 -15.59 6.79
N GLY A 267 -15.99 -15.92 6.52
CA GLY A 267 -14.83 -15.18 7.00
C GLY A 267 -14.76 -15.10 8.54
N ARG A 268 -15.11 -16.19 9.21
CA ARG A 268 -15.28 -16.22 10.67
C ARG A 268 -14.04 -15.72 11.43
N PHE A 269 -12.85 -16.23 11.07
CA PHE A 269 -11.61 -15.83 11.73
C PHE A 269 -11.31 -14.35 11.51
N PHE A 270 -11.46 -13.86 10.27
CA PHE A 270 -11.26 -12.44 9.96
C PHE A 270 -12.19 -11.56 10.80
N ARG A 271 -13.50 -11.89 10.85
CA ARG A 271 -14.49 -11.10 11.59
C ARG A 271 -14.29 -11.16 13.09
N GLN A 272 -13.77 -12.26 13.59
CA GLN A 272 -13.51 -12.45 15.02
C GLN A 272 -12.23 -11.75 15.46
N LEU A 273 -11.16 -11.84 14.66
CA LEU A 273 -9.88 -11.21 14.96
C LEU A 273 -9.89 -9.69 14.72
N LEU A 274 -10.67 -9.24 13.74
CA LEU A 274 -10.72 -7.86 13.27
C LEU A 274 -12.16 -7.32 13.33
N PRO A 275 -12.73 -7.14 14.55
CA PRO A 275 -14.14 -6.81 14.74
C PRO A 275 -14.53 -5.46 14.10
N GLN A 276 -13.60 -4.49 13.95
CA GLN A 276 -13.83 -3.23 13.25
C GLN A 276 -14.14 -3.44 11.76
N ALA A 277 -13.60 -4.50 11.16
CA ALA A 277 -13.78 -4.85 9.75
C ALA A 277 -14.84 -5.95 9.55
N ALA A 278 -15.56 -6.38 10.58
CA ALA A 278 -16.44 -7.54 10.55
C ALA A 278 -17.56 -7.46 9.51
N LYS A 279 -17.99 -6.27 9.10
CA LYS A 279 -19.00 -6.07 8.05
C LYS A 279 -18.42 -6.25 6.62
N GLY A 280 -17.09 -6.22 6.48
CA GLY A 280 -16.38 -6.23 5.20
C GLY A 280 -16.16 -4.82 4.63
N TYR A 281 -17.04 -3.86 4.95
CA TYR A 281 -16.88 -2.45 4.58
C TYR A 281 -17.21 -1.53 5.75
N TYR A 282 -16.39 -0.47 5.91
CA TYR A 282 -16.46 0.46 7.03
C TYR A 282 -15.72 1.76 6.70
N ALA A 283 -15.82 2.76 7.58
CA ALA A 283 -15.06 3.99 7.46
C ALA A 283 -14.49 4.41 8.80
N VAL A 284 -13.29 5.00 8.77
CA VAL A 284 -12.60 5.51 9.94
C VAL A 284 -12.15 6.92 9.67
N ARG A 285 -12.33 7.81 10.65
CA ARG A 285 -11.69 9.10 10.70
C ARG A 285 -10.41 9.03 11.51
N TYR A 286 -9.30 9.45 10.93
CA TYR A 286 -8.02 9.58 11.63
C TYR A 286 -7.43 10.97 11.38
N GLY A 287 -7.45 11.82 12.40
CA GLY A 287 -7.12 13.24 12.25
C GLY A 287 -7.96 13.90 11.14
N PHE A 288 -7.32 14.52 10.18
CA PHE A 288 -8.00 15.15 9.02
C PHE A 288 -8.24 14.18 7.83
N ALA A 289 -7.86 12.91 7.95
CA ALA A 289 -8.06 11.92 6.90
C ALA A 289 -9.34 11.10 7.11
N LEU A 290 -10.10 10.87 6.03
CA LEU A 290 -11.21 9.93 5.95
C LEU A 290 -10.74 8.69 5.20
N LEU A 291 -10.79 7.55 5.85
CA LEU A 291 -10.41 6.23 5.35
C LEU A 291 -11.67 5.41 5.13
N VAL A 292 -11.92 4.97 3.90
CA VAL A 292 -13.11 4.19 3.54
C VAL A 292 -12.68 2.83 3.03
N PHE A 293 -13.14 1.78 3.67
CA PHE A 293 -12.84 0.39 3.32
C PHE A 293 -14.03 -0.24 2.61
N LEU A 294 -13.78 -0.95 1.51
CA LEU A 294 -14.79 -1.61 0.71
C LEU A 294 -14.48 -3.10 0.54
N ASP A 295 -15.54 -3.91 0.54
CA ASP A 295 -15.46 -5.35 0.20
C ASP A 295 -15.51 -5.53 -1.32
N GLY A 296 -14.35 -5.68 -1.92
CA GLY A 296 -14.21 -5.93 -3.36
C GLY A 296 -14.73 -7.28 -3.82
N ASN A 297 -15.03 -8.23 -2.89
CA ASN A 297 -15.65 -9.51 -3.22
C ASN A 297 -17.13 -9.33 -3.58
N GLN A 298 -17.76 -8.24 -3.13
CA GLN A 298 -19.17 -7.93 -3.35
C GLN A 298 -19.40 -6.54 -3.97
N PRO A 299 -18.77 -6.22 -5.13
CA PRO A 299 -18.83 -4.86 -5.68
C PRO A 299 -20.21 -4.44 -6.18
N LYS A 300 -21.13 -5.41 -6.35
CA LYS A 300 -22.50 -5.17 -6.81
C LYS A 300 -23.52 -5.04 -5.67
N LEU A 301 -23.08 -5.11 -4.41
CA LEU A 301 -23.96 -4.98 -3.25
C LEU A 301 -24.50 -3.54 -3.15
N PRO A 302 -25.83 -3.29 -3.29
CA PRO A 302 -26.37 -1.94 -3.34
C PRO A 302 -26.15 -1.16 -2.03
N GLU A 303 -26.22 -1.85 -0.90
CA GLU A 303 -26.04 -1.26 0.44
C GLU A 303 -24.61 -0.73 0.60
N GLN A 304 -23.62 -1.40 0.01
CA GLN A 304 -22.25 -0.95 0.05
C GLN A 304 -22.04 0.30 -0.81
N THR A 305 -22.68 0.36 -1.99
CA THR A 305 -22.63 1.56 -2.84
C THR A 305 -23.32 2.74 -2.17
N ALA A 306 -24.48 2.52 -1.53
CA ALA A 306 -25.18 3.55 -0.76
C ALA A 306 -24.35 4.03 0.44
N PHE A 307 -23.71 3.11 1.17
CA PHE A 307 -22.78 3.45 2.25
C PHE A 307 -21.62 4.32 1.73
N LEU A 308 -20.98 3.93 0.63
CA LEU A 308 -19.89 4.69 0.03
C LEU A 308 -20.34 6.12 -0.32
N GLU A 309 -21.48 6.26 -0.98
CA GLU A 309 -22.01 7.58 -1.34
C GLU A 309 -22.33 8.41 -0.10
N GLN A 310 -22.95 7.83 0.90
CA GLN A 310 -23.27 8.50 2.17
C GLN A 310 -22.00 9.03 2.86
N VAL A 311 -20.98 8.19 2.97
CA VAL A 311 -19.72 8.54 3.65
C VAL A 311 -18.96 9.62 2.88
N LEU A 312 -18.83 9.49 1.56
CA LEU A 312 -18.09 10.46 0.74
C LEU A 312 -18.81 11.79 0.58
N SER A 313 -20.15 11.81 0.59
CA SER A 313 -20.96 13.04 0.50
C SER A 313 -20.99 13.85 1.78
N GLY A 314 -20.54 13.28 2.90
CA GLY A 314 -20.50 13.97 4.19
C GLY A 314 -19.72 15.27 4.11
N ALA A 315 -20.38 16.38 4.49
CA ALA A 315 -19.83 17.73 4.41
C ALA A 315 -19.05 18.10 5.68
N ASP A 316 -18.16 17.24 6.14
CA ASP A 316 -17.28 17.58 7.28
C ASP A 316 -16.10 18.44 6.80
N PRO A 317 -16.06 19.75 7.17
CA PRO A 317 -15.01 20.65 6.72
C PRO A 317 -13.62 20.32 7.27
N GLN A 318 -13.54 19.47 8.27
CA GLN A 318 -12.28 19.02 8.84
C GLN A 318 -11.68 17.85 8.06
N VAL A 319 -12.43 17.18 7.17
CA VAL A 319 -11.87 16.18 6.24
C VAL A 319 -11.09 16.89 5.14
N ARG A 320 -9.79 16.63 5.10
CA ARG A 320 -8.85 17.23 4.15
C ARG A 320 -8.32 16.23 3.12
N ALA A 321 -8.33 14.94 3.46
CA ALA A 321 -7.93 13.85 2.59
C ALA A 321 -8.95 12.72 2.65
N LYS A 322 -9.21 12.07 1.51
CA LYS A 322 -10.12 10.93 1.37
C LYS A 322 -9.37 9.79 0.70
N LEU A 323 -9.17 8.69 1.42
CA LEU A 323 -8.54 7.49 0.90
C LEU A 323 -9.55 6.34 0.89
N VAL A 324 -9.55 5.55 -0.17
CA VAL A 324 -10.35 4.33 -0.28
C VAL A 324 -9.41 3.13 -0.29
N VAL A 325 -9.72 2.12 0.50
CA VAL A 325 -8.95 0.88 0.60
C VAL A 325 -9.86 -0.29 0.26
N LEU A 326 -9.42 -1.16 -0.62
CA LEU A 326 -10.14 -2.38 -0.98
C LEU A 326 -9.12 -3.42 -1.46
N HIS A 327 -9.54 -4.69 -1.56
CA HIS A 327 -8.60 -5.71 -1.98
C HIS A 327 -8.49 -5.78 -3.51
N GLN A 328 -9.56 -6.10 -4.24
CA GLN A 328 -9.52 -6.17 -5.69
C GLN A 328 -9.43 -4.76 -6.30
N PRO A 329 -8.41 -4.47 -7.14
CA PRO A 329 -8.23 -3.15 -7.71
C PRO A 329 -9.29 -2.84 -8.77
N PRO A 330 -9.87 -1.61 -8.80
CA PRO A 330 -10.65 -1.17 -9.93
C PRO A 330 -9.83 -1.09 -11.21
N LEU A 331 -8.60 -0.61 -11.12
CA LEU A 331 -7.62 -0.51 -12.20
C LEU A 331 -6.38 -1.32 -11.84
N SER A 332 -5.93 -2.18 -12.74
CA SER A 332 -4.68 -2.91 -12.67
C SER A 332 -4.26 -3.37 -14.06
N VAL A 333 -2.96 -3.47 -14.28
CA VAL A 333 -2.35 -4.10 -15.46
C VAL A 333 -1.65 -5.42 -15.11
N GLY A 334 -1.83 -5.89 -13.88
CA GLY A 334 -1.33 -7.17 -13.39
C GLY A 334 -2.13 -8.36 -13.92
N LEU A 335 -1.91 -9.52 -13.31
CA LEU A 335 -2.48 -10.80 -13.74
C LEU A 335 -4.01 -10.80 -13.79
N HIS A 336 -4.67 -10.14 -12.84
CA HIS A 336 -6.13 -10.12 -12.71
C HIS A 336 -6.80 -8.98 -13.50
N CYS A 337 -6.01 -8.07 -14.07
CA CYS A 337 -6.45 -7.07 -15.03
C CYS A 337 -7.49 -6.06 -14.51
N GLY A 338 -7.54 -5.81 -13.22
CA GLY A 338 -8.48 -4.89 -12.59
C GLY A 338 -9.96 -5.30 -12.72
N SER A 339 -10.83 -4.55 -12.07
CA SER A 339 -12.27 -4.82 -11.99
C SER A 339 -13.12 -3.61 -12.42
N ALA A 340 -12.61 -2.76 -13.32
CA ALA A 340 -13.24 -1.50 -13.72
C ALA A 340 -14.70 -1.67 -14.16
N SER A 341 -15.03 -2.73 -14.93
CA SER A 341 -16.38 -2.96 -15.42
C SER A 341 -17.40 -3.20 -14.31
N THR A 342 -17.02 -3.88 -13.23
CA THR A 342 -17.91 -4.18 -12.09
C THR A 342 -17.88 -3.07 -11.04
N MET A 343 -16.76 -2.35 -10.90
CA MET A 343 -16.56 -1.29 -9.91
C MET A 343 -16.80 0.12 -10.47
N HIS A 344 -17.27 0.20 -11.72
CA HIS A 344 -17.59 1.49 -12.35
C HIS A 344 -18.47 2.41 -11.50
N PRO A 345 -19.55 1.94 -10.83
CA PRO A 345 -20.34 2.83 -9.97
C PRO A 345 -19.51 3.46 -8.85
N TRP A 346 -18.58 2.73 -8.26
CA TRP A 346 -17.69 3.25 -7.21
C TRP A 346 -16.69 4.25 -7.77
N MET A 347 -16.08 3.95 -8.92
CA MET A 347 -15.12 4.86 -9.57
C MET A 347 -15.76 6.21 -9.86
N ARG A 348 -17.03 6.25 -10.33
CA ARG A 348 -17.77 7.51 -10.50
C ARG A 348 -17.98 8.26 -9.18
N LEU A 349 -18.21 7.56 -8.07
CA LEU A 349 -18.30 8.17 -6.75
C LEU A 349 -16.94 8.70 -6.29
N PHE A 350 -15.85 7.97 -6.55
CA PHE A 350 -14.50 8.46 -6.24
C PHE A 350 -14.21 9.77 -6.96
N GLU A 351 -14.52 9.87 -8.24
CA GLU A 351 -14.37 11.08 -9.04
C GLU A 351 -15.31 12.21 -8.57
N LYS A 352 -16.60 11.90 -8.40
CA LYS A 352 -17.63 12.87 -7.96
C LYS A 352 -17.27 13.52 -6.63
N TYR A 353 -16.80 12.73 -5.66
CA TYR A 353 -16.47 13.17 -4.31
C TYR A 353 -15.00 13.44 -4.08
N ARG A 354 -14.19 13.40 -5.15
CA ARG A 354 -12.76 13.74 -5.14
C ARG A 354 -11.98 12.91 -4.11
N VAL A 355 -12.02 11.59 -4.26
CA VAL A 355 -11.13 10.70 -3.55
C VAL A 355 -9.71 10.97 -4.02
N ASP A 356 -8.78 11.12 -3.09
CA ASP A 356 -7.40 11.47 -3.38
C ASP A 356 -6.59 10.27 -3.87
N ALA A 357 -6.79 9.12 -3.22
CA ALA A 357 -6.15 7.87 -3.62
C ALA A 357 -7.02 6.65 -3.32
N VAL A 358 -6.92 5.64 -4.18
CA VAL A 358 -7.46 4.29 -4.02
C VAL A 358 -6.29 3.33 -3.84
N LEU A 359 -6.31 2.56 -2.76
CA LEU A 359 -5.26 1.62 -2.37
C LEU A 359 -5.83 0.20 -2.48
N ALA A 360 -5.16 -0.67 -3.20
CA ALA A 360 -5.62 -2.03 -3.45
C ALA A 360 -4.47 -3.05 -3.37
N GLY A 361 -4.80 -4.33 -3.36
CA GLY A 361 -3.89 -5.47 -3.44
C GLY A 361 -4.26 -6.38 -4.62
N HIS A 362 -4.33 -7.70 -4.37
CA HIS A 362 -4.80 -8.75 -5.28
C HIS A 362 -3.87 -9.08 -6.45
N ASP A 363 -3.32 -8.09 -7.14
CA ASP A 363 -2.22 -8.28 -8.07
C ASP A 363 -0.90 -8.14 -7.31
N HIS A 364 -0.13 -9.24 -7.25
CA HIS A 364 1.08 -9.35 -6.42
C HIS A 364 2.25 -8.58 -7.04
N ALA A 365 2.10 -7.26 -7.11
CA ALA A 365 3.07 -6.31 -7.63
C ALA A 365 2.79 -4.92 -7.05
N TYR A 366 3.65 -3.98 -7.35
CA TYR A 366 3.37 -2.56 -7.18
C TYR A 366 2.91 -1.97 -8.51
N GLU A 367 1.80 -1.24 -8.46
CA GLU A 367 1.33 -0.45 -9.60
C GLU A 367 0.95 0.95 -9.15
N ARG A 368 1.26 1.94 -9.99
CA ARG A 368 0.75 3.31 -9.86
C ARG A 368 0.07 3.73 -11.14
N LEU A 369 -1.21 4.04 -11.02
CA LEU A 369 -2.06 4.46 -12.13
C LEU A 369 -2.76 5.77 -11.75
N GLU A 370 -3.20 6.53 -12.74
CA GLU A 370 -4.00 7.73 -12.56
C GLU A 370 -5.14 7.75 -13.56
N ARG A 371 -6.34 8.05 -13.07
CA ARG A 371 -7.51 8.21 -13.93
C ARG A 371 -8.44 9.28 -13.39
N ASN A 372 -8.79 10.24 -14.23
CA ASN A 372 -9.75 11.32 -13.94
C ASN A 372 -9.45 12.04 -12.61
N GLY A 373 -8.16 12.28 -12.32
CA GLY A 373 -7.71 12.99 -11.13
C GLY A 373 -7.74 12.18 -9.84
N VAL A 374 -7.99 10.86 -9.92
CA VAL A 374 -7.88 9.91 -8.81
C VAL A 374 -6.62 9.07 -9.01
N ALA A 375 -5.77 8.98 -7.99
CA ALA A 375 -4.61 8.10 -8.00
C ALA A 375 -5.00 6.70 -7.54
N TYR A 376 -4.52 5.67 -8.23
CA TYR A 376 -4.73 4.26 -7.89
C TYR A 376 -3.39 3.60 -7.64
N PHE A 377 -3.29 2.90 -6.52
CA PHE A 377 -2.11 2.13 -6.16
C PHE A 377 -2.50 0.68 -5.91
N VAL A 378 -1.79 -0.23 -6.55
CA VAL A 378 -1.78 -1.64 -6.16
C VAL A 378 -0.54 -1.87 -5.32
N SER A 379 -0.70 -2.41 -4.13
CA SER A 379 0.36 -2.74 -3.18
C SER A 379 0.18 -4.17 -2.68
N GLY A 380 0.33 -5.12 -3.63
CA GLY A 380 0.13 -6.55 -3.41
C GLY A 380 1.45 -7.34 -3.23
N GLY A 381 2.55 -6.65 -2.90
CA GLY A 381 3.85 -7.29 -2.73
C GLY A 381 4.19 -7.69 -1.29
N GLY A 382 3.19 -7.95 -0.43
CA GLY A 382 3.37 -8.16 1.02
C GLY A 382 4.03 -9.48 1.43
N GLY A 383 4.19 -10.44 0.51
CA GLY A 383 4.85 -11.71 0.85
C GLY A 383 4.49 -12.87 -0.06
N ALA A 384 3.32 -12.86 -0.68
CA ALA A 384 2.90 -13.87 -1.63
C ALA A 384 3.77 -13.88 -2.90
N LYS A 385 3.66 -14.95 -3.69
CA LYS A 385 4.40 -15.09 -4.94
C LYS A 385 4.07 -13.94 -5.90
N LEU A 386 5.09 -13.20 -6.31
CA LEU A 386 4.94 -12.05 -7.21
C LEU A 386 4.46 -12.45 -8.61
N TYR A 387 3.74 -11.54 -9.25
CA TYR A 387 3.26 -11.68 -10.62
C TYR A 387 4.09 -10.80 -11.57
N ASP A 388 4.37 -11.33 -12.77
CA ASP A 388 4.92 -10.51 -13.84
C ASP A 388 3.82 -9.66 -14.49
N HIS A 389 4.21 -8.51 -15.05
CA HIS A 389 3.33 -7.71 -15.88
C HIS A 389 2.75 -8.56 -17.01
N THR A 390 1.43 -8.58 -17.11
CA THR A 390 0.70 -9.30 -18.15
C THR A 390 -0.17 -8.29 -18.89
N PRO A 391 0.12 -8.00 -20.19
CA PRO A 391 -0.72 -7.09 -20.95
C PRO A 391 -2.18 -7.58 -20.98
N CYS A 392 -3.06 -6.80 -20.40
CA CYS A 392 -4.47 -7.12 -20.29
C CYS A 392 -5.25 -6.72 -21.55
N GLY A 393 -4.64 -5.96 -22.45
CA GLY A 393 -5.33 -5.32 -23.58
C GLY A 393 -6.45 -4.40 -23.12
N GLN A 394 -6.31 -3.83 -21.92
CA GLN A 394 -7.31 -2.99 -21.29
C GLN A 394 -7.16 -1.54 -21.74
N PRO A 395 -8.26 -0.78 -21.84
CA PRO A 395 -8.20 0.66 -22.09
C PRO A 395 -7.48 1.44 -20.99
N ASP A 396 -7.18 0.81 -19.85
CA ASP A 396 -6.54 1.41 -18.69
C ASP A 396 -4.99 1.35 -18.72
N GLU A 397 -4.39 0.57 -19.64
CA GLU A 397 -2.92 0.57 -19.82
C GLU A 397 -2.31 1.97 -19.99
N PRO A 398 -2.96 2.91 -20.70
CA PRO A 398 -2.46 4.28 -20.79
C PRO A 398 -2.42 5.04 -19.46
N ALA A 399 -3.17 4.59 -18.46
CA ALA A 399 -3.19 5.16 -17.12
C ALA A 399 -1.99 4.71 -16.26
N LEU A 400 -1.29 3.64 -16.67
CA LEU A 400 -0.14 3.11 -15.93
C LEU A 400 1.03 4.08 -15.96
N GLN A 401 1.55 4.39 -14.78
CA GLN A 401 2.72 5.26 -14.60
C GLN A 401 3.93 4.49 -14.05
N ARG A 402 3.70 3.42 -13.26
CA ARG A 402 4.75 2.57 -12.70
C ARG A 402 4.24 1.15 -12.49
N TYR A 403 5.11 0.17 -12.75
CA TYR A 403 4.92 -1.26 -12.43
C TYR A 403 6.23 -1.83 -11.92
N GLU A 404 6.18 -2.56 -10.78
CA GLU A 404 7.34 -3.29 -10.24
C GLU A 404 6.88 -4.60 -9.59
N ALA A 405 7.40 -5.72 -10.08
CA ALA A 405 7.20 -7.02 -9.46
C ALA A 405 8.25 -7.23 -8.36
N THR A 406 8.00 -6.67 -7.20
CA THR A 406 8.90 -6.77 -6.04
C THR A 406 8.11 -6.83 -4.73
N HIS A 407 8.70 -7.49 -3.70
CA HIS A 407 8.14 -7.41 -2.36
C HIS A 407 8.38 -6.02 -1.78
N HIS A 408 7.31 -5.41 -1.27
CA HIS A 408 7.33 -4.01 -0.87
C HIS A 408 6.23 -3.66 0.13
N TYR A 409 6.36 -2.50 0.70
CA TYR A 409 5.32 -1.75 1.39
C TYR A 409 5.31 -0.31 0.88
N VAL A 410 4.23 0.41 1.14
CA VAL A 410 4.08 1.81 0.73
C VAL A 410 3.94 2.66 1.97
N VAL A 411 4.63 3.81 2.00
CA VAL A 411 4.44 4.85 3.01
C VAL A 411 3.73 6.03 2.35
N LEU A 412 2.61 6.43 2.93
CA LEU A 412 1.87 7.63 2.58
C LEU A 412 2.12 8.70 3.63
N GLU A 413 2.64 9.84 3.23
CA GLU A 413 2.73 11.03 4.07
C GLU A 413 1.74 12.07 3.57
N LEU A 414 0.76 12.41 4.40
CA LEU A 414 -0.25 13.41 4.15
C LEU A 414 0.15 14.69 4.88
N SER A 415 0.54 15.72 4.15
CA SER A 415 0.99 17.00 4.72
C SER A 415 0.28 18.18 4.06
N LEU A 416 0.25 19.32 4.72
CA LEU A 416 -0.20 20.55 4.07
C LEU A 416 0.86 21.07 3.11
N ALA A 417 0.43 21.58 1.98
CA ALA A 417 1.32 22.31 1.07
C ALA A 417 1.95 23.50 1.82
N PRO A 418 3.21 23.84 1.53
CA PRO A 418 3.86 24.99 2.14
C PRO A 418 3.03 26.27 1.99
N ALA A 419 2.99 27.11 3.04
CA ALA A 419 2.23 28.36 3.04
C ALA A 419 2.65 29.35 1.92
N LEU A 420 3.87 29.21 1.38
CA LEU A 420 4.40 29.96 0.26
C LEU A 420 3.95 29.44 -1.11
N ALA A 421 3.20 28.36 -1.17
CA ALA A 421 2.66 27.88 -2.44
C ALA A 421 1.70 28.93 -3.02
N PRO A 422 1.77 29.21 -4.37
CA PRO A 422 0.86 30.18 -4.99
C PRO A 422 -0.61 29.80 -4.76
N ALA A 423 -1.48 30.78 -4.53
CA ALA A 423 -2.92 30.51 -4.48
C ALA A 423 -3.37 29.91 -5.83
N PRO A 424 -4.22 28.88 -5.84
CA PRO A 424 -5.02 28.33 -4.76
C PRO A 424 -4.40 27.10 -4.03
N ALA A 425 -3.08 26.89 -4.08
CA ALA A 425 -2.41 25.71 -3.51
C ALA A 425 -2.18 25.79 -1.98
N ALA A 426 -2.17 27.00 -1.41
CA ALA A 426 -2.05 27.18 0.02
C ALA A 426 -3.17 26.45 0.78
N ASN A 427 -2.81 25.70 1.85
CA ASN A 427 -3.71 24.86 2.66
C ASN A 427 -4.28 23.61 1.97
N ARG A 428 -3.70 23.13 0.88
CA ARG A 428 -4.03 21.82 0.31
C ARG A 428 -3.22 20.72 0.97
N VAL A 429 -3.80 19.53 1.09
CA VAL A 429 -3.05 18.34 1.45
C VAL A 429 -2.26 17.88 0.23
N VAL A 430 -0.99 17.56 0.45
CA VAL A 430 -0.11 16.87 -0.50
C VAL A 430 0.08 15.45 0.02
N ILE A 431 -0.12 14.46 -0.82
CA ILE A 431 0.16 13.07 -0.50
C ILE A 431 1.50 12.71 -1.14
N THR A 432 2.52 12.49 -0.33
CA THR A 432 3.77 11.90 -0.80
C THR A 432 3.69 10.41 -0.62
N VAL A 433 3.86 9.67 -1.71
CA VAL A 433 3.85 8.21 -1.75
C VAL A 433 5.28 7.74 -1.94
N SER A 434 5.73 6.82 -1.09
CA SER A 434 7.04 6.17 -1.20
C SER A 434 6.85 4.66 -1.16
N ALA A 435 7.11 3.96 -2.27
CA ALA A 435 7.10 2.52 -2.34
C ALA A 435 8.53 1.98 -2.09
N GLN A 436 8.68 1.10 -1.12
CA GLN A 436 9.97 0.69 -0.57
C GLN A 436 10.11 -0.83 -0.52
N VAL A 437 11.29 -1.34 -0.85
CA VAL A 437 11.65 -2.71 -0.51
C VAL A 437 12.02 -2.80 0.97
N PRO A 438 11.82 -3.96 1.63
CA PRO A 438 12.22 -4.14 3.02
C PRO A 438 13.70 -3.79 3.22
N GLN A 439 13.99 -2.96 4.23
CA GLN A 439 15.35 -2.52 4.58
C GLN A 439 16.12 -1.86 3.42
N GLY A 440 15.42 -1.38 2.38
CA GLY A 440 16.00 -0.77 1.19
C GLY A 440 15.56 0.67 0.95
N LEU A 441 16.03 1.22 -0.16
CA LEU A 441 15.63 2.56 -0.61
C LEU A 441 14.28 2.52 -1.34
N PRO A 442 13.54 3.63 -1.35
CA PRO A 442 12.34 3.75 -2.17
C PRO A 442 12.67 3.55 -3.66
N PHE A 443 11.91 2.69 -4.34
CA PHE A 443 12.01 2.50 -5.78
C PHE A 443 11.00 3.35 -6.56
N ASP A 444 9.96 3.84 -5.91
CA ASP A 444 9.05 4.87 -6.43
C ASP A 444 8.78 5.92 -5.36
N ARG A 445 8.87 7.21 -5.73
CA ARG A 445 8.52 8.32 -4.85
C ARG A 445 7.83 9.40 -5.67
N VAL A 446 6.61 9.72 -5.30
CA VAL A 446 5.81 10.72 -5.99
C VAL A 446 5.02 11.57 -4.99
N SER A 447 4.88 12.85 -5.28
CA SER A 447 3.95 13.72 -4.57
C SER A 447 2.75 13.99 -5.47
N LEU A 448 1.58 13.67 -4.95
CA LEU A 448 0.32 13.87 -5.65
C LEU A 448 -0.23 15.24 -5.31
N PRO A 449 -0.38 16.14 -6.28
CA PRO A 449 -1.24 17.29 -6.13
C PRO A 449 -2.69 16.77 -6.07
N LEU A 450 -3.43 17.13 -5.06
CA LEU A 450 -4.86 16.85 -5.03
C LEU A 450 -5.53 17.59 -6.20
N SER A 451 -5.91 16.86 -7.23
CA SER A 451 -6.64 17.43 -8.36
C SER A 451 -8.00 17.92 -7.87
N LYS A 452 -8.33 19.19 -8.14
CA LYS A 452 -9.63 19.77 -7.78
C LYS A 452 -10.55 20.01 -8.97
N ASN A 453 -10.11 19.67 -10.17
CA ASN A 453 -10.93 19.85 -11.36
C ASN A 453 -11.70 18.55 -11.65
N PRO A 454 -13.03 18.60 -11.72
CA PRO A 454 -13.78 17.46 -12.27
C PRO A 454 -13.38 17.34 -13.74
N VAL A 455 -12.83 16.19 -14.10
CA VAL A 455 -12.49 15.86 -15.48
C VAL A 455 -13.70 15.17 -16.10
N GLY A 456 -13.86 15.29 -17.40
CA GLY A 456 -15.01 14.89 -18.17
C GLY A 456 -15.43 13.42 -18.03
N GLU A 457 -16.51 13.07 -18.71
CA GLU A 457 -17.12 11.74 -18.64
C GLU A 457 -16.13 10.61 -18.92
N ILE A 458 -16.17 9.58 -18.07
CA ILE A 458 -15.41 8.35 -18.26
C ILE A 458 -15.92 7.67 -19.52
N SER A 459 -15.08 7.56 -20.56
CA SER A 459 -15.40 6.75 -21.71
C SER A 459 -15.27 5.26 -21.35
N HIS A 460 -16.39 4.53 -21.31
CA HIS A 460 -16.41 3.11 -20.99
C HIS A 460 -16.37 2.29 -22.26
N HIS A 461 -15.28 1.56 -22.45
CA HIS A 461 -15.32 0.34 -23.22
C HIS A 461 -15.20 -0.82 -22.23
N PRO A 462 -16.20 -1.70 -22.14
CA PRO A 462 -16.08 -2.88 -21.29
C PRO A 462 -14.89 -3.71 -21.78
N PRO A 463 -14.06 -4.23 -20.88
CA PRO A 463 -12.95 -5.11 -21.25
C PRO A 463 -13.52 -6.32 -22.01
N GLN A 464 -12.97 -6.60 -23.19
CA GLN A 464 -13.36 -7.77 -23.95
C GLN A 464 -12.91 -9.01 -23.16
N GLY A 465 -13.86 -9.77 -22.65
CA GLY A 465 -13.66 -10.86 -21.67
C GLY A 465 -12.70 -11.99 -22.10
N LEU A 466 -12.30 -12.05 -23.36
CA LEU A 466 -11.34 -13.02 -23.88
C LEU A 466 -9.90 -12.78 -23.39
N ASN A 467 -9.47 -11.52 -23.21
CA ASN A 467 -8.08 -11.24 -22.85
C ASN A 467 -7.75 -11.60 -21.40
N ARG A 468 -8.68 -11.45 -20.47
CA ARG A 468 -8.53 -11.84 -19.06
C ARG A 468 -8.24 -13.34 -18.91
N HIS A 469 -8.97 -14.19 -19.67
CA HIS A 469 -8.75 -15.64 -19.65
C HIS A 469 -7.40 -16.03 -20.24
N TRP A 470 -6.92 -15.32 -21.27
CA TRP A 470 -5.63 -15.61 -21.87
C TRP A 470 -4.44 -15.19 -20.99
N GLY A 471 -4.54 -14.10 -20.25
CA GLY A 471 -3.54 -13.71 -19.25
C GLY A 471 -3.39 -14.79 -18.18
N TYR A 472 -4.51 -15.23 -17.60
CA TYR A 472 -4.53 -16.30 -16.61
C TYR A 472 -4.01 -17.65 -17.16
N VAL A 473 -4.39 -18.00 -18.38
CA VAL A 473 -3.90 -19.21 -19.07
C VAL A 473 -2.38 -19.14 -19.27
N ARG A 474 -1.83 -18.00 -19.70
CA ARG A 474 -0.38 -17.81 -19.85
C ARG A 474 0.35 -17.94 -18.52
N TYR A 475 -0.20 -17.38 -17.45
CA TYR A 475 0.34 -17.53 -16.09
C TYR A 475 0.39 -18.99 -15.67
N LEU A 476 -0.71 -19.73 -15.83
CA LEU A 476 -0.78 -21.17 -15.50
C LEU A 476 0.25 -21.99 -16.31
N PHE A 477 0.40 -21.72 -17.61
CA PHE A 477 1.40 -22.40 -18.44
C PHE A 477 2.82 -22.05 -18.04
N ARG A 478 3.12 -20.81 -17.65
CA ARG A 478 4.45 -20.38 -17.24
C ARG A 478 4.88 -20.95 -15.90
N HIS A 479 3.98 -21.04 -14.94
CA HIS A 479 4.28 -21.43 -13.56
C HIS A 479 3.92 -22.89 -13.23
N HIS A 480 3.00 -23.50 -13.96
CA HIS A 480 2.51 -24.86 -13.76
C HIS A 480 2.52 -25.68 -15.03
N GLY A 481 3.18 -25.22 -16.09
CA GLY A 481 3.09 -25.80 -17.43
C GLY A 481 3.42 -27.29 -17.49
N VAL A 482 4.42 -27.78 -16.73
CA VAL A 482 4.76 -29.20 -16.67
C VAL A 482 3.64 -30.03 -16.03
N GLN A 483 3.04 -29.53 -14.95
CA GLN A 483 1.93 -30.21 -14.26
C GLN A 483 0.65 -30.19 -15.11
N LEU A 484 0.38 -29.08 -15.82
CA LEU A 484 -0.76 -28.95 -16.71
C LEU A 484 -0.62 -29.88 -17.94
N LEU A 485 0.59 -29.97 -18.52
CA LEU A 485 0.86 -30.89 -19.63
C LEU A 485 0.76 -32.34 -19.19
N LEU A 486 1.19 -32.69 -17.99
CA LEU A 486 1.02 -34.03 -17.42
C LEU A 486 -0.46 -34.35 -17.19
N ALA A 487 -1.25 -33.41 -16.64
CA ALA A 487 -2.68 -33.59 -16.43
C ALA A 487 -3.45 -33.73 -17.76
N LEU A 488 -3.13 -32.94 -18.78
CA LEU A 488 -3.70 -33.04 -20.10
C LEU A 488 -3.27 -34.33 -20.81
N GLY A 489 -2.00 -34.74 -20.66
CA GLY A 489 -1.49 -35.99 -21.19
C GLY A 489 -2.18 -37.20 -20.58
N VAL A 490 -2.37 -37.25 -19.26
CA VAL A 490 -3.13 -38.31 -18.58
C VAL A 490 -4.60 -38.32 -19.02
N GLY A 491 -5.21 -37.13 -19.14
CA GLY A 491 -6.58 -37.02 -19.66
C GLY A 491 -6.73 -37.57 -21.09
N PHE A 492 -5.77 -37.27 -21.96
CA PHE A 492 -5.77 -37.78 -23.34
C PHE A 492 -5.60 -39.31 -23.40
N VAL A 493 -4.69 -39.87 -22.55
CA VAL A 493 -4.50 -41.32 -22.44
C VAL A 493 -5.75 -42.02 -21.92
N LEU A 494 -6.44 -41.45 -20.93
CA LEU A 494 -7.68 -42.00 -20.39
C LEU A 494 -8.83 -41.93 -21.38
N VAL A 495 -8.97 -40.85 -22.14
CA VAL A 495 -10.01 -40.74 -23.22
C VAL A 495 -9.67 -41.69 -24.36
N TRP A 496 -8.39 -41.84 -24.73
CA TRP A 496 -7.96 -42.78 -25.78
C TRP A 496 -8.20 -44.23 -25.33
N ALA A 497 -7.80 -44.60 -24.11
CA ALA A 497 -8.07 -45.94 -23.55
C ALA A 497 -9.56 -46.24 -23.45
N TRP A 498 -10.39 -45.28 -23.06
CA TRP A 498 -11.85 -45.42 -23.02
C TRP A 498 -12.45 -45.62 -24.42
N ARG A 499 -11.99 -44.88 -25.45
CA ARG A 499 -12.42 -45.06 -26.85
C ARG A 499 -11.94 -46.38 -27.41
N TYR A 500 -10.71 -46.82 -27.14
CA TYR A 500 -10.14 -48.06 -27.66
C TYR A 500 -10.70 -49.29 -26.94
N GLY A 501 -11.03 -49.21 -25.67
CA GLY A 501 -11.69 -50.25 -24.90
C GLY A 501 -13.12 -50.58 -25.43
N ARG A 502 -13.85 -49.54 -25.91
CA ARG A 502 -15.21 -49.73 -26.51
C ARG A 502 -15.22 -50.32 -27.90
N SER A 503 -14.10 -50.28 -28.62
CA SER A 503 -14.04 -50.87 -29.98
C SER A 503 -13.75 -52.38 -29.99
N ARG A 504 -13.44 -52.99 -28.83
CA ARG A 504 -13.21 -54.44 -28.71
C ARG A 504 -14.38 -55.24 -28.11
N THR A 505 -15.50 -54.57 -27.82
CA THR A 505 -16.71 -55.22 -27.26
C THR A 505 -17.90 -55.12 -28.22
N ARG A 506 -17.65 -55.08 -29.52
CA ARG A 506 -18.65 -55.32 -30.57
C ARG A 506 -18.18 -56.43 -31.51
#